data_decb121b6bae1a5ed17a0dd9de5b1585
#
_entry.id   decb121b6bae1a5ed17a0dd9de5b1585
#
_cell.length_a   1.000
_cell.length_b   1.000
_cell.length_c   1.000
_cell.angle_alpha   90.00
_cell.angle_beta   90.00
_cell.angle_gamma   90.00
#
_symmetry.space_group_name_H-M   'P 1'
#
loop_
_entity.id
_entity.type
_entity.pdbx_description
1 polymer ?
#
loop_
_entity_poly.entity_id
_entity_poly.type
_entity_poly.pdbx_seq_one_letter_code
_entity_poly.pdbx_strand_id
1 'polypeptide(L)'
;MPLTSFFKSPSFQDPVLGQLMRTRGQWRGAIALGGAAPTPLALFGPPREPDAAAIAAARQIQGSMDGWRPAIEQALHEHLAPYREAISDEPASEQRTALMSIERPDQVWAHASLQSAAIIKMSGGVTTELAYAVAWDDDHMLGARFQSGNLVELCGSMVPA
;
A
#
# COMPACT_ATOMS: atom_id res chain seq x y z
N MET A 1 30.39 29.76 -20.24
CA MET A 1 30.28 28.87 -19.07
C MET A 1 28.80 28.54 -18.87
N PRO A 2 28.32 27.36 -19.16
CA PRO A 2 26.95 27.00 -18.85
C PRO A 2 26.85 26.69 -17.35
N LEU A 3 26.13 27.50 -16.62
CA LEU A 3 25.69 27.23 -15.26
C LEU A 3 24.59 26.18 -15.31
N THR A 4 24.92 24.93 -15.54
CA THR A 4 24.05 23.82 -15.21
C THR A 4 24.12 23.62 -13.69
N SER A 5 23.40 24.46 -12.96
CA SER A 5 23.01 24.17 -11.58
C SER A 5 22.13 22.93 -11.62
N PHE A 6 22.71 21.75 -11.45
CA PHE A 6 21.98 20.54 -11.18
C PHE A 6 21.25 20.74 -9.84
N PHE A 7 19.99 21.11 -9.89
CA PHE A 7 19.10 21.04 -8.72
C PHE A 7 18.99 19.56 -8.34
N LYS A 8 19.93 19.13 -7.49
CA LYS A 8 19.91 17.79 -6.92
C LYS A 8 18.68 17.72 -6.02
N SER A 9 17.75 16.83 -6.34
CA SER A 9 16.59 16.60 -5.47
C SER A 9 17.06 16.33 -4.04
N PRO A 10 16.43 16.92 -3.01
CA PRO A 10 16.79 16.64 -1.63
C PRO A 10 16.76 15.16 -1.35
N SER A 11 17.76 14.65 -0.65
CA SER A 11 17.86 13.27 -0.22
C SER A 11 18.00 13.20 1.31
N PHE A 12 17.50 12.13 1.89
CA PHE A 12 17.59 11.83 3.31
C PHE A 12 18.03 10.37 3.47
N GLN A 13 18.99 10.13 4.35
CA GLN A 13 19.48 8.77 4.63
C GLN A 13 18.95 8.31 6.00
N ASP A 14 18.18 7.24 5.99
CA ASP A 14 17.65 6.59 7.18
C ASP A 14 18.35 5.25 7.42
N PRO A 15 18.74 4.89 8.66
CA PRO A 15 19.46 3.65 8.93
C PRO A 15 18.61 2.39 8.70
N VAL A 16 17.27 2.49 8.70
CA VAL A 16 16.36 1.35 8.49
C VAL A 16 15.74 1.39 7.10
N LEU A 17 15.27 2.56 6.66
CA LEU A 17 14.57 2.72 5.39
C LEU A 17 15.50 2.97 4.20
N GLY A 18 16.80 3.21 4.47
CA GLY A 18 17.77 3.55 3.44
C GLY A 18 17.60 4.97 2.90
N GLN A 19 17.94 5.16 1.63
CA GLN A 19 17.87 6.47 0.99
C GLN A 19 16.45 6.83 0.60
N LEU A 20 16.01 8.01 1.02
CA LEU A 20 14.76 8.63 0.61
C LEU A 20 15.06 9.84 -0.27
N MET A 21 14.33 10.00 -1.37
CA MET A 21 14.45 11.10 -2.31
C MET A 21 13.16 11.91 -2.33
N ARG A 22 13.29 13.25 -2.31
CA ARG A 22 12.12 14.10 -2.43
C ARG A 22 11.66 14.20 -3.87
N THR A 23 10.45 13.76 -4.14
CA THR A 23 9.86 13.77 -5.48
C THR A 23 8.37 14.11 -5.39
N ARG A 24 7.92 15.09 -6.16
CA ARG A 24 6.51 15.50 -6.23
C ARG A 24 5.88 15.76 -4.85
N GLY A 25 6.62 16.43 -3.97
CA GLY A 25 6.11 16.82 -2.66
C GLY A 25 6.14 15.72 -1.59
N GLN A 26 6.62 14.52 -1.91
CA GLN A 26 6.74 13.38 -1.01
C GLN A 26 8.18 12.90 -0.91
N TRP A 27 8.51 12.23 0.18
CA TRP A 27 9.74 11.50 0.36
C TRP A 27 9.53 10.06 -0.10
N ARG A 28 10.30 9.61 -1.07
CA ARG A 28 10.12 8.30 -1.71
C ARG A 28 11.34 7.42 -1.55
N GLY A 29 11.11 6.15 -1.28
CA GLY A 29 12.09 5.09 -1.15
C GLY A 29 11.47 3.74 -1.45
N ALA A 30 12.04 2.70 -0.88
CA ALA A 30 11.53 1.34 -1.00
C ALA A 30 11.85 0.54 0.27
N ILE A 31 10.98 -0.42 0.61
CA ILE A 31 11.15 -1.31 1.74
C ILE A 31 10.93 -2.77 1.33
N ALA A 32 11.63 -3.69 2.00
CA ALA A 32 11.46 -5.12 1.77
C ALA A 32 10.25 -5.64 2.57
N LEU A 33 9.21 -6.09 1.88
CA LEU A 33 8.00 -6.65 2.50
C LEU A 33 7.72 -8.09 2.04
N GLY A 34 8.78 -8.85 1.72
CA GLY A 34 8.69 -10.26 1.38
C GLY A 34 8.38 -10.57 -0.09
N GLY A 35 8.22 -9.57 -0.94
CA GLY A 35 8.07 -9.74 -2.39
C GLY A 35 9.40 -9.97 -3.11
N ALA A 36 9.34 -10.31 -4.41
CA ALA A 36 10.53 -10.49 -5.26
C ALA A 36 11.33 -9.19 -5.46
N ALA A 37 10.68 -8.04 -5.36
CA ALA A 37 11.29 -6.72 -5.43
C ALA A 37 10.90 -5.89 -4.19
N PRO A 38 11.72 -4.87 -3.81
CA PRO A 38 11.34 -3.93 -2.76
C PRO A 38 10.03 -3.21 -3.10
N THR A 39 9.19 -3.02 -2.09
CA THR A 39 7.92 -2.30 -2.22
C THR A 39 8.17 -0.79 -2.21
N PRO A 40 7.65 -0.02 -3.19
CA PRO A 40 7.71 1.43 -3.17
C PRO A 40 7.13 2.02 -1.88
N LEU A 41 7.81 3.01 -1.31
CA LEU A 41 7.43 3.69 -0.08
C LEU A 41 7.32 5.19 -0.32
N ALA A 42 6.24 5.81 0.17
CA ALA A 42 6.06 7.26 0.16
C ALA A 42 5.78 7.78 1.58
N LEU A 43 6.41 8.88 1.96
CA LEU A 43 6.26 9.52 3.27
C LEU A 43 5.90 11.00 3.08
N PHE A 44 5.00 11.52 3.93
CA PHE A 44 4.82 12.95 4.03
C PHE A 44 5.99 13.61 4.80
N GLY A 45 6.15 14.90 4.65
CA GLY A 45 7.13 15.69 5.40
C GLY A 45 7.48 17.01 4.71
N PRO A 46 8.11 17.94 5.44
CA PRO A 46 8.55 19.21 4.89
C PRO A 46 9.65 19.03 3.84
N PRO A 47 10.02 20.10 3.08
CA PRO A 47 10.95 20.00 1.96
C PRO A 47 12.38 19.56 2.30
N ARG A 48 12.83 19.77 3.53
CA ARG A 48 14.22 19.51 3.93
C ARG A 48 14.47 18.10 4.46
N GLU A 49 13.47 17.52 5.12
CA GLU A 49 13.55 16.20 5.74
C GLU A 49 12.15 15.57 5.83
N PRO A 50 12.04 14.24 5.86
CA PRO A 50 10.77 13.57 6.14
C PRO A 50 10.25 13.93 7.54
N ASP A 51 8.94 13.86 7.73
CA ASP A 51 8.35 14.02 9.06
C ASP A 51 8.82 12.88 9.99
N ALA A 52 9.21 13.22 11.23
CA ALA A 52 9.75 12.26 12.18
C ALA A 52 8.74 11.15 12.55
N ALA A 53 7.45 11.49 12.67
CA ALA A 53 6.40 10.52 12.95
C ALA A 53 6.14 9.63 11.74
N ALA A 54 6.28 10.16 10.52
CA ALA A 54 6.18 9.36 9.30
C ALA A 54 7.32 8.36 9.19
N ILE A 55 8.57 8.75 9.49
CA ILE A 55 9.71 7.83 9.56
C ILE A 55 9.47 6.74 10.59
N ALA A 56 9.04 7.11 11.80
CA ALA A 56 8.78 6.15 12.88
C ALA A 56 7.70 5.12 12.48
N ALA A 57 6.62 5.57 11.85
CA ALA A 57 5.58 4.68 11.33
C ALA A 57 6.10 3.76 10.22
N ALA A 58 6.85 4.30 9.26
CA ALA A 58 7.40 3.52 8.16
C ALA A 58 8.36 2.42 8.62
N ARG A 59 9.19 2.68 9.62
CA ARG A 59 10.10 1.67 10.21
C ARG A 59 9.37 0.49 10.83
N GLN A 60 8.12 0.66 11.24
CA GLN A 60 7.31 -0.40 11.87
C GLN A 60 6.61 -1.30 10.86
N ILE A 61 6.47 -0.91 9.60
CA ILE A 61 5.67 -1.64 8.60
C ILE A 61 6.13 -3.09 8.51
N GLN A 62 7.42 -3.33 8.27
CA GLN A 62 7.95 -4.67 8.07
C GLN A 62 7.64 -5.62 9.24
N GLY A 63 7.85 -5.16 10.47
CA GLY A 63 7.58 -5.95 11.67
C GLY A 63 6.09 -6.13 11.98
N SER A 64 5.22 -5.30 11.39
CA SER A 64 3.77 -5.35 11.62
C SER A 64 3.02 -6.21 10.61
N MET A 65 3.63 -6.52 9.45
CA MET A 65 2.95 -7.21 8.34
C MET A 65 2.27 -8.51 8.74
N ASP A 66 2.96 -9.37 9.49
CA ASP A 66 2.38 -10.65 9.94
C ASP A 66 1.17 -10.46 10.85
N GLY A 67 1.24 -9.46 11.75
CA GLY A 67 0.13 -9.12 12.64
C GLY A 67 -1.06 -8.47 11.92
N TRP A 68 -0.81 -7.74 10.85
CA TRP A 68 -1.86 -7.09 10.05
C TRP A 68 -2.52 -8.03 9.04
N ARG A 69 -1.82 -9.08 8.64
CA ARG A 69 -2.25 -10.01 7.59
C ARG A 69 -3.69 -10.51 7.77
N PRO A 70 -4.14 -11.03 8.92
CA PRO A 70 -5.51 -11.51 9.08
C PRO A 70 -6.58 -10.43 8.85
N ALA A 71 -6.33 -9.21 9.31
CA ALA A 71 -7.24 -8.08 9.11
C ALA A 71 -7.34 -7.67 7.64
N ILE A 72 -6.21 -7.68 6.92
CA ILE A 72 -6.17 -7.40 5.47
C ILE A 72 -6.91 -8.48 4.70
N GLU A 73 -6.67 -9.75 4.99
CA GLU A 73 -7.34 -10.89 4.39
C GLU A 73 -8.86 -10.80 4.53
N GLN A 74 -9.33 -10.52 5.74
CA GLN A 74 -10.75 -10.36 6.02
C GLN A 74 -11.35 -9.19 5.23
N ALA A 75 -10.70 -8.02 5.25
CA ALA A 75 -11.18 -6.84 4.56
C ALA A 75 -11.21 -7.00 3.03
N LEU A 76 -10.19 -7.62 2.44
CA LEU A 76 -10.16 -7.93 1.01
C LEU A 76 -11.24 -8.95 0.63
N HIS A 77 -11.45 -9.96 1.46
CA HIS A 77 -12.50 -10.96 1.23
C HIS A 77 -13.91 -10.36 1.33
N GLU A 78 -14.15 -9.47 2.26
CA GLU A 78 -15.41 -8.73 2.37
C GLU A 78 -15.63 -7.81 1.16
N HIS A 79 -14.57 -7.13 0.69
CA HIS A 79 -14.63 -6.29 -0.50
C HIS A 79 -14.94 -7.10 -1.79
N LEU A 80 -14.49 -8.34 -1.86
CA LEU A 80 -14.77 -9.26 -2.98
C LEU A 80 -16.25 -9.68 -3.05
N ALA A 81 -16.97 -9.75 -1.93
CA ALA A 81 -18.31 -10.33 -1.86
C ALA A 81 -19.31 -9.78 -2.90
N PRO A 82 -19.49 -8.46 -3.09
CA PRO A 82 -20.40 -7.94 -4.10
C PRO A 82 -19.99 -8.28 -5.54
N TYR A 83 -18.69 -8.41 -5.81
CA TYR A 83 -18.19 -8.81 -7.14
C TYR A 83 -18.53 -10.27 -7.43
N ARG A 84 -18.40 -11.16 -6.43
CA ARG A 84 -18.82 -12.57 -6.56
C ARG A 84 -20.31 -12.71 -6.80
N GLU A 85 -21.12 -11.92 -6.10
CA GLU A 85 -22.57 -11.91 -6.29
C GLU A 85 -22.91 -11.46 -7.71
N ALA A 86 -22.32 -10.36 -8.19
CA ALA A 86 -22.56 -9.85 -9.54
C ALA A 86 -22.17 -10.85 -10.64
N ILE A 87 -21.05 -11.58 -10.49
CA ILE A 87 -20.56 -12.53 -11.49
C ILE A 87 -21.23 -13.90 -11.41
N SER A 88 -21.96 -14.20 -10.33
CA SER A 88 -22.57 -15.53 -10.12
C SER A 88 -23.57 -15.91 -11.20
N ASP A 89 -24.28 -14.95 -11.74
CA ASP A 89 -25.32 -15.11 -12.77
C ASP A 89 -24.76 -15.01 -14.20
N GLU A 90 -23.47 -14.70 -14.35
CA GLU A 90 -22.83 -14.59 -15.67
C GLU A 90 -22.49 -16.00 -16.24
N PRO A 91 -22.32 -16.11 -17.57
CA PRO A 91 -21.84 -17.34 -18.18
C PRO A 91 -20.50 -17.79 -17.59
N ALA A 92 -20.25 -19.10 -17.61
CA ALA A 92 -18.99 -19.66 -17.16
C ALA A 92 -17.80 -19.05 -17.90
N SER A 93 -16.81 -18.56 -17.13
CA SER A 93 -15.57 -17.97 -17.61
C SER A 93 -14.42 -18.33 -16.66
N GLU A 94 -13.18 -18.14 -17.11
CA GLU A 94 -12.01 -18.32 -16.25
C GLU A 94 -12.05 -17.36 -15.06
N GLN A 95 -12.43 -16.09 -15.31
CA GLN A 95 -12.55 -15.07 -14.26
C GLN A 95 -13.60 -15.46 -13.21
N ARG A 96 -14.81 -15.88 -13.67
CA ARG A 96 -15.86 -16.37 -12.76
C ARG A 96 -15.35 -17.54 -11.91
N THR A 97 -14.73 -18.53 -12.53
CA THR A 97 -14.18 -19.68 -11.83
C THR A 97 -13.14 -19.29 -10.80
N ALA A 98 -12.22 -18.39 -11.17
CA ALA A 98 -11.18 -17.89 -10.28
C ALA A 98 -11.76 -17.17 -9.05
N LEU A 99 -12.69 -16.23 -9.25
CA LEU A 99 -13.29 -15.47 -8.14
C LEU A 99 -14.21 -16.32 -7.26
N MET A 100 -14.94 -17.26 -7.85
CA MET A 100 -15.79 -18.18 -7.10
C MET A 100 -15.00 -19.20 -6.28
N SER A 101 -13.73 -19.45 -6.62
CA SER A 101 -12.84 -20.34 -5.86
C SER A 101 -12.31 -19.73 -4.56
N ILE A 102 -12.45 -18.41 -4.38
CA ILE A 102 -12.03 -17.71 -3.15
C ILE A 102 -13.14 -17.86 -2.11
N GLU A 103 -13.07 -18.91 -1.31
CA GLU A 103 -14.08 -19.23 -0.30
C GLU A 103 -13.73 -18.72 1.10
N ARG A 104 -12.42 -18.52 1.37
CA ARG A 104 -11.89 -18.09 2.66
C ARG A 104 -10.98 -16.86 2.51
N PRO A 105 -10.88 -16.03 3.57
CA PRO A 105 -10.05 -14.83 3.54
C PRO A 105 -8.58 -15.08 3.16
N ASP A 106 -7.98 -16.16 3.63
CA ASP A 106 -6.58 -16.51 3.35
C ASP A 106 -6.30 -16.85 1.86
N GLN A 107 -7.33 -17.11 1.08
CA GLN A 107 -7.22 -17.43 -0.36
C GLN A 107 -7.15 -16.18 -1.26
N VAL A 108 -7.36 -14.98 -0.73
CA VAL A 108 -7.31 -13.72 -1.52
C VAL A 108 -5.95 -13.47 -2.16
N TRP A 109 -4.87 -13.99 -1.58
CA TRP A 109 -3.51 -13.71 -2.03
C TRP A 109 -3.15 -14.25 -3.41
N ALA A 110 -3.87 -15.22 -3.91
CA ALA A 110 -3.74 -15.66 -5.30
C ALA A 110 -4.22 -14.59 -6.31
N HIS A 111 -5.00 -13.62 -5.85
CA HIS A 111 -5.67 -12.59 -6.65
C HIS A 111 -5.46 -11.16 -6.15
N ALA A 112 -4.61 -10.97 -5.16
CA ALA A 112 -4.26 -9.67 -4.61
C ALA A 112 -2.74 -9.54 -4.47
N SER A 113 -2.20 -8.38 -4.80
CA SER A 113 -0.76 -8.10 -4.71
C SER A 113 -0.51 -6.72 -4.14
N LEU A 114 0.43 -6.62 -3.20
CA LEU A 114 0.88 -5.36 -2.63
C LEU A 114 1.69 -4.57 -3.68
N GLN A 115 1.28 -3.34 -3.95
CA GLN A 115 1.89 -2.47 -4.94
C GLN A 115 2.76 -1.39 -4.33
N SER A 116 2.33 -0.81 -3.21
CA SER A 116 3.05 0.26 -2.54
C SER A 116 2.65 0.39 -1.07
N ALA A 117 3.48 1.07 -0.31
CA ALA A 117 3.21 1.49 1.05
C ALA A 117 3.36 3.01 1.15
N ALA A 118 2.56 3.65 1.97
CA ALA A 118 2.66 5.08 2.22
C ALA A 118 2.33 5.43 3.66
N ILE A 119 2.96 6.48 4.15
CA ILE A 119 2.57 7.13 5.39
C ILE A 119 1.93 8.46 5.04
N ILE A 120 0.67 8.62 5.41
CA ILE A 120 -0.17 9.77 5.12
C ILE A 120 -0.73 10.37 6.40
N LYS A 121 -1.17 11.63 6.33
CA LYS A 121 -1.94 12.27 7.41
C LYS A 121 -3.43 12.19 7.11
N MET A 122 -4.17 11.66 8.05
CA MET A 122 -5.64 11.64 8.01
C MET A 122 -6.20 12.25 9.30
N SER A 123 -7.52 12.44 9.36
CA SER A 123 -8.19 13.03 10.53
C SER A 123 -7.93 12.28 11.84
N GLY A 124 -7.70 10.96 11.78
CA GLY A 124 -7.32 10.12 12.94
C GLY A 124 -5.83 10.14 13.27
N GLY A 125 -5.00 10.87 12.52
CA GLY A 125 -3.55 10.99 12.74
C GLY A 125 -2.69 10.37 11.64
N VAL A 126 -1.47 9.98 12.02
CA VAL A 126 -0.53 9.29 11.13
C VAL A 126 -1.09 7.93 10.73
N THR A 127 -1.19 7.72 9.43
CA THR A 127 -1.84 6.53 8.86
C THR A 127 -0.87 5.82 7.93
N THR A 128 -0.72 4.51 8.11
CA THR A 128 -0.03 3.66 7.14
C THR A 128 -1.05 3.13 6.15
N GLU A 129 -0.85 3.38 4.87
CA GLU A 129 -1.63 2.79 3.79
C GLU A 129 -0.80 1.74 3.06
N LEU A 130 -1.37 0.54 2.91
CA LEU A 130 -0.84 -0.52 2.05
C LEU A 130 -1.76 -0.66 0.85
N ALA A 131 -1.25 -0.36 -0.35
CA ALA A 131 -2.04 -0.36 -1.58
C ALA A 131 -1.94 -1.71 -2.30
N TYR A 132 -3.09 -2.30 -2.57
CA TYR A 132 -3.22 -3.61 -3.23
C TYR A 132 -3.91 -3.48 -4.58
N ALA A 133 -3.34 -4.11 -5.60
CA ALA A 133 -4.05 -4.44 -6.82
C ALA A 133 -4.79 -5.77 -6.61
N VAL A 134 -6.04 -5.84 -7.06
CA VAL A 134 -6.89 -7.02 -6.91
C VAL A 134 -7.49 -7.41 -8.25
N ALA A 135 -7.62 -8.71 -8.51
CA ALA A 135 -8.09 -9.22 -9.80
C ALA A 135 -9.59 -8.97 -10.08
N TRP A 136 -10.35 -8.58 -9.06
CA TRP A 136 -11.79 -8.31 -9.19
C TRP A 136 -12.14 -6.83 -9.35
N ASP A 137 -11.15 -5.94 -9.28
CA ASP A 137 -11.31 -4.49 -9.52
C ASP A 137 -10.06 -3.98 -10.23
N ASP A 138 -10.07 -4.03 -11.56
CA ASP A 138 -8.92 -3.62 -12.38
C ASP A 138 -8.76 -2.09 -12.45
N ASP A 139 -9.81 -1.34 -12.13
CA ASP A 139 -9.83 0.11 -12.26
C ASP A 139 -9.27 0.83 -11.03
N HIS A 140 -9.27 0.16 -9.86
CA HIS A 140 -8.90 0.79 -8.60
C HIS A 140 -7.92 -0.05 -7.79
N MET A 141 -6.93 0.62 -7.20
CA MET A 141 -6.15 0.02 -6.14
C MET A 141 -6.85 0.24 -4.78
N LEU A 142 -6.79 -0.78 -3.93
CA LEU A 142 -7.38 -0.74 -2.60
C LEU A 142 -6.31 -0.38 -1.56
N GLY A 143 -6.57 0.64 -0.76
CA GLY A 143 -5.72 1.04 0.36
C GLY A 143 -6.23 0.45 1.68
N ALA A 144 -5.46 -0.46 2.26
CA ALA A 144 -5.66 -0.91 3.64
C ALA A 144 -4.98 0.07 4.58
N ARG A 145 -5.75 0.78 5.40
CA ARG A 145 -5.28 1.88 6.25
C ARG A 145 -5.24 1.49 7.70
N PHE A 146 -4.07 1.72 8.30
CA PHE A 146 -3.79 1.40 9.70
C PHE A 146 -3.47 2.64 10.51
N GLN A 147 -4.08 2.75 11.67
CA GLN A 147 -3.76 3.76 12.68
C GLN A 147 -3.54 3.07 14.02
N SER A 148 -2.48 3.43 14.73
CA SER A 148 -2.12 2.82 16.02
C SER A 148 -2.14 1.29 15.99
N GLY A 149 -1.70 0.68 14.88
CA GLY A 149 -1.61 -0.77 14.71
C GLY A 149 -2.91 -1.47 14.32
N ASN A 150 -4.03 -0.75 14.18
CA ASN A 150 -5.33 -1.32 13.84
C ASN A 150 -5.76 -0.92 12.43
N LEU A 151 -6.36 -1.85 11.70
CA LEU A 151 -7.01 -1.56 10.43
C LEU A 151 -8.25 -0.68 10.70
N VAL A 152 -8.26 0.52 10.11
CA VAL A 152 -9.37 1.48 10.27
C VAL A 152 -10.31 1.46 9.08
N GLU A 153 -9.80 1.19 7.88
CA GLU A 153 -10.62 1.08 6.67
C GLU A 153 -9.87 0.38 5.52
N LEU A 154 -10.65 -0.16 4.59
CA LEU A 154 -10.20 -0.56 3.25
C LEU A 154 -11.06 0.18 2.23
N CYS A 155 -10.43 0.99 1.39
CA CYS A 155 -11.12 1.78 0.35
C CYS A 155 -10.16 2.09 -0.79
N GLY A 156 -10.56 2.89 -1.78
CA GLY A 156 -9.66 3.30 -2.85
C GLY A 156 -8.36 3.92 -2.32
N SER A 157 -7.22 3.49 -2.87
CA SER A 157 -5.92 4.03 -2.47
C SER A 157 -5.84 5.54 -2.74
N MET A 158 -5.29 6.29 -1.78
CA MET A 158 -5.05 7.73 -1.92
C MET A 158 -3.70 8.05 -2.55
N VAL A 159 -2.82 7.07 -2.66
CA VAL A 159 -1.48 7.25 -3.20
C VAL A 159 -1.46 6.82 -4.67
N PRO A 160 -1.17 7.73 -5.62
CA PRO A 160 -1.03 7.35 -7.02
C PRO A 160 0.12 6.37 -7.21
N ALA A 161 -0.07 5.41 -8.09
CA ALA A 161 0.95 4.46 -8.49
C ALA A 161 2.19 5.15 -9.11
#